data_9e03c250a39fd2fdd7ff316248ce80bf
#
_entry.id   9e03c250a39fd2fdd7ff316248ce80bf
#
_cell.length_a   1.000
_cell.length_b   1.000
_cell.length_c   1.000
_cell.angle_alpha   90.00
_cell.angle_beta   90.00
_cell.angle_gamma   90.00
#
_symmetry.space_group_name_H-M   'P 1'
#
loop_
_entity.id
_entity.type
_entity.pdbx_description
1 polymer ?
#
loop_
_entity_poly.entity_id
_entity_poly.type
_entity_poly.pdbx_seq_one_letter_code
_entity_poly.pdbx_strand_id
1 'polypeptide(L)'
;MMITDTVLTDRYQIKELLSQKAGRRTFLAKDLQSQVPVVIKLLRFGDGFEWDDLKLFEREAATLKNLDHPEIPKYLDYFETDGIDTPGFALVQSYIEAPSLATLIARGRKFSEAGIIELADRLLDLLTYLHQQHPPVIHRDIKPSNILLGNCSGNSIGDVYLVDFGSVQTVAKKEEGTITIVGSYGYIPLEQFGGQTITASDLYSLGMTLIHLLTGMHPAELSQVDGRVKFNAEISKRFERWLEKMTHPHLDKRFDSAKVARLALKSEDGSYGNFDRLKPAHTQIRLYRDRNRLQITWHEANASRICQMALRLFVYSLIIWMCSTFISSLAGVVGYAYFCLLLLTELIVNINHLSPKTNYRLIIDDRYIYKLRDRRQGHEPIKLSEHPRSQIEILVYNPGYTFDQCLDTQGKLIKGSTITIPPKLYLYCGSCEYSLPAHFSQAELWWLGQELSDFLNLELQVIYPTPKVPPAFSCGGGC
;
A
#
# COMPACT_ATOMS: atom_id res chain seq x y z
N MET A 1 -13.01 11.90 -41.73
CA MET A 1 -12.66 10.55 -42.21
C MET A 1 -13.17 9.54 -41.17
N MET A 2 -13.95 8.54 -41.55
CA MET A 2 -14.43 7.53 -40.58
C MET A 2 -13.22 6.72 -40.12
N ILE A 3 -12.95 6.72 -38.86
CA ILE A 3 -11.82 6.01 -38.20
C ILE A 3 -12.09 4.49 -38.16
N THR A 4 -13.33 4.10 -38.41
CA THR A 4 -13.78 2.69 -38.49
C THR A 4 -13.11 1.96 -39.65
N ASP A 5 -12.65 0.73 -39.38
CA ASP A 5 -11.95 -0.18 -40.30
C ASP A 5 -10.45 0.09 -40.57
N THR A 6 -9.86 1.07 -39.92
CA THR A 6 -8.38 1.20 -39.90
C THR A 6 -7.75 0.01 -39.19
N VAL A 7 -6.70 -0.57 -39.79
CA VAL A 7 -5.93 -1.68 -39.22
C VAL A 7 -4.61 -1.15 -38.68
N LEU A 8 -4.35 -1.38 -37.39
CA LEU A 8 -3.08 -1.08 -36.74
C LEU A 8 -2.18 -2.30 -36.79
N THR A 9 -0.90 -2.10 -37.16
CA THR A 9 0.14 -3.18 -37.21
C THR A 9 -0.29 -4.43 -37.98
N ASP A 10 -1.12 -4.29 -39.01
CA ASP A 10 -1.69 -5.40 -39.83
C ASP A 10 -2.46 -6.45 -38.98
N ARG A 11 -2.77 -6.14 -37.73
CA ARG A 11 -3.38 -7.08 -36.79
C ARG A 11 -4.67 -6.58 -36.15
N TYR A 12 -4.75 -5.33 -35.76
CA TYR A 12 -5.87 -4.84 -34.97
C TYR A 12 -6.79 -3.92 -35.78
N GLN A 13 -7.96 -4.42 -36.14
CA GLN A 13 -8.96 -3.66 -36.90
C GLN A 13 -9.85 -2.84 -35.95
N ILE A 14 -9.79 -1.53 -36.04
CA ILE A 14 -10.64 -0.61 -35.25
C ILE A 14 -12.10 -0.76 -35.68
N LYS A 15 -13.00 -0.89 -34.71
CA LYS A 15 -14.44 -1.04 -34.93
C LYS A 15 -15.24 0.17 -34.45
N GLU A 16 -14.95 0.65 -33.22
CA GLU A 16 -15.73 1.69 -32.57
C GLU A 16 -14.85 2.52 -31.65
N LEU A 17 -15.14 3.83 -31.55
CA LEU A 17 -14.55 4.71 -30.56
C LEU A 17 -15.34 4.63 -29.25
N LEU A 18 -14.74 4.06 -28.21
CA LEU A 18 -15.38 3.92 -26.88
C LEU A 18 -15.24 5.20 -26.03
N SER A 19 -14.09 5.88 -26.09
CA SER A 19 -13.88 7.14 -25.38
C SER A 19 -12.78 7.97 -26.01
N GLN A 20 -12.87 9.30 -25.82
CA GLN A 20 -11.88 10.26 -26.25
C GLN A 20 -11.64 11.30 -25.17
N LYS A 21 -10.39 11.53 -24.82
CA LYS A 21 -9.90 12.59 -23.94
C LYS A 21 -8.74 13.29 -24.64
N ALA A 22 -8.29 14.42 -24.11
CA ALA A 22 -7.10 15.10 -24.64
C ALA A 22 -5.91 14.10 -24.70
N GLY A 23 -5.29 13.96 -25.87
CA GLY A 23 -4.15 13.06 -26.09
C GLY A 23 -4.44 11.55 -26.05
N ARG A 24 -5.62 11.10 -25.58
CA ARG A 24 -5.94 9.67 -25.41
C ARG A 24 -7.23 9.28 -26.09
N ARG A 25 -7.23 8.15 -26.81
CA ARG A 25 -8.44 7.53 -27.38
C ARG A 25 -8.51 6.06 -27.03
N THR A 26 -9.70 5.57 -26.75
CA THR A 26 -9.97 4.15 -26.46
C THR A 26 -10.91 3.61 -27.51
N PHE A 27 -10.53 2.50 -28.13
CA PHE A 27 -11.29 1.87 -29.21
C PHE A 27 -11.64 0.45 -28.85
N LEU A 28 -12.81 0.02 -29.31
CA LEU A 28 -13.10 -1.39 -29.54
C LEU A 28 -12.46 -1.77 -30.88
N ALA A 29 -11.71 -2.86 -30.90
CA ALA A 29 -11.06 -3.39 -32.08
C ALA A 29 -11.22 -4.91 -32.15
N LYS A 30 -10.93 -5.47 -33.30
CA LYS A 30 -10.87 -6.92 -33.52
C LYS A 30 -9.42 -7.32 -33.78
N ASP A 31 -8.91 -8.26 -32.99
CA ASP A 31 -7.64 -8.92 -33.32
C ASP A 31 -7.84 -9.89 -34.49
N LEU A 32 -7.24 -9.60 -35.64
CA LEU A 32 -7.39 -10.40 -36.86
C LEU A 32 -6.70 -11.76 -36.78
N GLN A 33 -5.75 -11.94 -35.84
CA GLN A 33 -5.10 -13.23 -35.62
C GLN A 33 -5.95 -14.16 -34.77
N SER A 34 -6.41 -13.70 -33.62
CA SER A 34 -7.22 -14.51 -32.69
C SER A 34 -8.74 -14.45 -32.98
N GLN A 35 -9.17 -13.48 -33.82
CA GLN A 35 -10.59 -13.21 -34.16
C GLN A 35 -11.43 -12.73 -32.96
N VAL A 36 -10.82 -12.41 -31.80
CA VAL A 36 -11.54 -11.94 -30.61
C VAL A 36 -11.59 -10.42 -30.52
N PRO A 37 -12.61 -9.84 -29.89
CA PRO A 37 -12.65 -8.41 -29.61
C PRO A 37 -11.61 -8.01 -28.54
N VAL A 38 -11.00 -6.87 -28.72
CA VAL A 38 -9.99 -6.28 -27.82
C VAL A 38 -10.26 -4.80 -27.62
N VAL A 39 -9.74 -4.24 -26.53
CA VAL A 39 -9.71 -2.78 -26.30
C VAL A 39 -8.33 -2.27 -26.61
N ILE A 40 -8.25 -1.21 -27.39
CA ILE A 40 -7.00 -0.49 -27.70
C ILE A 40 -7.08 0.89 -27.11
N LYS A 41 -6.18 1.21 -26.21
CA LYS A 41 -5.93 2.57 -25.73
C LYS A 41 -4.78 3.15 -26.53
N LEU A 42 -4.99 4.32 -27.14
CA LEU A 42 -3.97 5.05 -27.89
C LEU A 42 -3.59 6.32 -27.12
N LEU A 43 -2.31 6.48 -26.85
CA LEU A 43 -1.69 7.73 -26.44
C LEU A 43 -1.05 8.37 -27.66
N ARG A 44 -1.40 9.62 -27.98
CA ARG A 44 -0.99 10.32 -29.21
C ARG A 44 0.03 11.41 -28.89
N PHE A 45 1.07 11.52 -29.70
CA PHE A 45 1.97 12.67 -29.71
C PHE A 45 1.33 13.80 -30.52
N GLY A 46 1.17 14.96 -29.93
CA GLY A 46 0.56 16.13 -30.61
C GLY A 46 0.25 17.24 -29.62
N ASP A 47 -0.61 18.17 -30.01
CA ASP A 47 -1.01 19.29 -29.18
C ASP A 47 -1.62 18.79 -27.84
N GLY A 48 -1.02 19.23 -26.74
CA GLY A 48 -1.44 18.83 -25.38
C GLY A 48 -0.82 17.52 -24.87
N PHE A 49 0.17 16.95 -25.56
CA PHE A 49 0.94 15.82 -25.03
C PHE A 49 1.91 16.29 -23.95
N GLU A 50 1.86 15.60 -22.79
CA GLU A 50 2.82 15.77 -21.69
C GLU A 50 3.60 14.47 -21.44
N TRP A 51 4.88 14.59 -21.11
CA TRP A 51 5.71 13.42 -20.78
C TRP A 51 5.18 12.61 -19.59
N ASP A 52 4.43 13.27 -18.71
CA ASP A 52 3.78 12.59 -17.60
C ASP A 52 2.63 11.68 -18.04
N ASP A 53 1.97 12.00 -19.17
CA ASP A 53 0.98 11.13 -19.79
C ASP A 53 1.59 9.81 -20.27
N LEU A 54 2.79 9.88 -20.88
CA LEU A 54 3.52 8.68 -21.31
C LEU A 54 3.90 7.80 -20.11
N LYS A 55 4.45 8.41 -19.04
CA LYS A 55 4.79 7.66 -17.82
C LYS A 55 3.58 6.95 -17.21
N LEU A 56 2.43 7.63 -17.17
CA LEU A 56 1.17 7.04 -16.69
C LEU A 56 0.72 5.89 -17.58
N PHE A 57 0.84 6.03 -18.89
CA PHE A 57 0.46 5.02 -19.87
C PHE A 57 1.36 3.78 -19.81
N GLU A 58 2.67 3.96 -19.73
CA GLU A 58 3.64 2.89 -19.53
C GLU A 58 3.41 2.16 -18.19
N ARG A 59 3.08 2.92 -17.14
CA ARG A 59 2.75 2.35 -15.83
C ARG A 59 1.48 1.51 -15.88
N GLU A 60 0.44 1.95 -16.59
CA GLU A 60 -0.77 1.17 -16.84
C GLU A 60 -0.44 -0.17 -17.50
N ALA A 61 0.34 -0.13 -18.59
CA ALA A 61 0.76 -1.31 -19.32
C ALA A 61 1.58 -2.27 -18.44
N ALA A 62 2.58 -1.74 -17.72
CA ALA A 62 3.41 -2.54 -16.82
C ALA A 62 2.61 -3.15 -15.66
N THR A 63 1.63 -2.41 -15.11
CA THR A 63 0.76 -2.92 -14.05
C THR A 63 -0.13 -4.06 -14.56
N LEU A 64 -0.84 -3.85 -15.67
CA LEU A 64 -1.71 -4.88 -16.25
C LEU A 64 -0.93 -6.14 -16.65
N LYS A 65 0.31 -5.99 -17.13
CA LYS A 65 1.17 -7.14 -17.49
C LYS A 65 1.50 -8.04 -16.30
N ASN A 66 1.52 -7.48 -15.09
CA ASN A 66 1.85 -8.20 -13.84
C ASN A 66 0.62 -8.68 -13.07
N LEU A 67 -0.59 -8.29 -13.48
CA LEU A 67 -1.83 -8.71 -12.84
C LEU A 67 -2.43 -9.91 -13.57
N ASP A 68 -2.84 -10.93 -12.80
CA ASP A 68 -3.60 -12.08 -13.31
C ASP A 68 -4.82 -12.29 -12.41
N HIS A 69 -5.96 -11.73 -12.84
CA HIS A 69 -7.21 -11.82 -12.12
C HIS A 69 -8.39 -11.83 -13.12
N PRO A 70 -9.39 -12.72 -12.98
CA PRO A 70 -10.49 -12.83 -13.93
C PRO A 70 -11.36 -11.59 -14.05
N GLU A 71 -11.41 -10.77 -13.01
CA GLU A 71 -12.21 -9.53 -12.93
C GLU A 71 -11.45 -8.28 -13.40
N ILE A 72 -10.24 -8.44 -13.95
CA ILE A 72 -9.39 -7.38 -14.50
C ILE A 72 -9.12 -7.66 -15.97
N PRO A 73 -9.12 -6.64 -16.87
CA PRO A 73 -8.71 -6.83 -18.25
C PRO A 73 -7.29 -7.40 -18.35
N LYS A 74 -7.11 -8.43 -19.18
CA LYS A 74 -5.78 -9.01 -19.43
C LYS A 74 -4.97 -8.11 -20.34
N TYR A 75 -3.71 -7.87 -20.01
CA TYR A 75 -2.73 -7.31 -20.92
C TYR A 75 -2.52 -8.25 -22.11
N LEU A 76 -2.55 -7.70 -23.35
CA LEU A 76 -2.35 -8.48 -24.57
C LEU A 76 -1.12 -8.00 -25.34
N ASP A 77 -0.96 -6.68 -25.53
CA ASP A 77 0.12 -6.12 -26.33
C ASP A 77 0.41 -4.67 -25.97
N TYR A 78 1.63 -4.19 -26.31
CA TYR A 78 2.03 -2.80 -26.17
C TYR A 78 3.06 -2.47 -27.27
N PHE A 79 2.78 -1.48 -28.11
CA PHE A 79 3.63 -1.14 -29.23
C PHE A 79 3.57 0.34 -29.58
N GLU A 80 4.62 0.81 -30.23
CA GLU A 80 4.65 2.11 -30.90
C GLU A 80 3.91 2.02 -32.23
N THR A 81 3.17 3.05 -32.57
CA THR A 81 2.39 3.10 -33.81
C THR A 81 2.45 4.51 -34.43
N ASP A 82 2.41 4.56 -35.75
CA ASP A 82 2.20 5.84 -36.48
C ASP A 82 0.80 6.42 -36.23
N GLY A 83 -0.04 5.65 -35.48
CA GLY A 83 -1.37 6.03 -35.07
C GLY A 83 -2.37 6.08 -36.23
N ILE A 84 -3.53 6.71 -35.96
CA ILE A 84 -4.56 6.95 -36.96
C ILE A 84 -4.33 8.31 -37.63
N ASP A 85 -3.86 9.28 -36.87
CA ASP A 85 -3.61 10.67 -37.35
C ASP A 85 -2.20 11.18 -36.94
N THR A 86 -1.62 10.63 -35.86
CA THR A 86 -0.32 11.05 -35.32
C THR A 86 0.38 9.87 -34.66
N PRO A 87 1.72 9.82 -34.63
CA PRO A 87 2.47 8.79 -33.90
C PRO A 87 2.11 8.75 -32.42
N GLY A 88 2.33 7.60 -31.81
CA GLY A 88 2.06 7.39 -30.38
C GLY A 88 2.26 5.97 -29.93
N PHE A 89 1.68 5.62 -28.79
CA PHE A 89 1.73 4.28 -28.21
C PHE A 89 0.33 3.67 -28.11
N ALA A 90 0.26 2.36 -28.33
CA ALA A 90 -0.93 1.55 -28.19
C ALA A 90 -0.77 0.53 -27.06
N LEU A 91 -1.75 0.45 -26.16
CA LEU A 91 -1.93 -0.60 -25.18
C LEU A 91 -3.16 -1.42 -25.59
N VAL A 92 -2.97 -2.73 -25.77
CA VAL A 92 -4.03 -3.66 -26.11
C VAL A 92 -4.35 -4.52 -24.90
N GLN A 93 -5.62 -4.59 -24.57
CA GLN A 93 -6.15 -5.41 -23.46
C GLN A 93 -7.40 -6.18 -23.87
N SER A 94 -7.74 -7.22 -23.13
CA SER A 94 -8.97 -7.98 -23.39
C SER A 94 -10.21 -7.10 -23.27
N TYR A 95 -11.18 -7.32 -24.16
CA TYR A 95 -12.48 -6.68 -24.09
C TYR A 95 -13.38 -7.43 -23.12
N ILE A 96 -14.07 -6.71 -22.25
CA ILE A 96 -15.10 -7.23 -21.36
C ILE A 96 -16.44 -6.73 -21.88
N GLU A 97 -17.25 -7.63 -22.38
CA GLU A 97 -18.58 -7.32 -22.93
C GLU A 97 -19.60 -7.12 -21.80
N ALA A 98 -19.52 -5.95 -21.16
CA ALA A 98 -20.39 -5.59 -20.06
C ALA A 98 -20.60 -4.08 -19.98
N PRO A 99 -21.82 -3.60 -19.65
CA PRO A 99 -22.06 -2.19 -19.43
C PRO A 99 -21.39 -1.71 -18.14
N SER A 100 -20.98 -0.44 -18.11
CA SER A 100 -20.50 0.19 -16.89
C SER A 100 -21.66 0.51 -15.93
N LEU A 101 -21.36 0.63 -14.63
CA LEU A 101 -22.32 1.15 -13.65
C LEU A 101 -22.85 2.50 -14.04
N ALA A 102 -22.00 3.39 -14.60
CA ALA A 102 -22.43 4.69 -15.11
C ALA A 102 -23.50 4.56 -16.21
N THR A 103 -23.29 3.63 -17.15
CA THR A 103 -24.28 3.33 -18.20
C THR A 103 -25.58 2.78 -17.61
N LEU A 104 -25.50 1.90 -16.61
CA LEU A 104 -26.68 1.33 -15.95
C LEU A 104 -27.47 2.38 -15.18
N ILE A 105 -26.80 3.29 -14.46
CA ILE A 105 -27.41 4.44 -13.79
C ILE A 105 -28.12 5.33 -14.81
N ALA A 106 -27.45 5.69 -15.90
CA ALA A 106 -28.02 6.52 -16.96
C ALA A 106 -29.27 5.88 -17.62
N ARG A 107 -29.33 4.55 -17.64
CA ARG A 107 -30.52 3.78 -18.10
C ARG A 107 -31.62 3.65 -17.02
N GLY A 108 -31.43 4.29 -15.86
CA GLY A 108 -32.40 4.28 -14.76
C GLY A 108 -32.40 3.04 -13.88
N ARG A 109 -31.35 2.19 -13.97
CA ARG A 109 -31.24 1.01 -13.10
C ARG A 109 -31.08 1.48 -11.65
N LYS A 110 -31.90 0.96 -10.76
CA LYS A 110 -31.79 1.11 -9.31
C LYS A 110 -31.20 -0.16 -8.71
N PHE A 111 -30.47 0.01 -7.63
CA PHE A 111 -29.84 -1.10 -6.90
C PHE A 111 -30.45 -1.20 -5.51
N SER A 112 -30.80 -2.39 -5.07
CA SER A 112 -31.22 -2.66 -3.69
C SER A 112 -30.00 -2.61 -2.76
N GLU A 113 -30.23 -2.36 -1.45
CA GLU A 113 -29.18 -2.45 -0.43
C GLU A 113 -28.42 -3.78 -0.51
N ALA A 114 -29.14 -4.91 -0.63
CA ALA A 114 -28.52 -6.23 -0.75
C ALA A 114 -27.60 -6.35 -1.99
N GLY A 115 -28.04 -5.80 -3.13
CA GLY A 115 -27.24 -5.79 -4.36
C GLY A 115 -25.99 -4.91 -4.21
N ILE A 116 -26.08 -3.77 -3.52
CA ILE A 116 -24.95 -2.89 -3.28
C ILE A 116 -23.96 -3.53 -2.27
N ILE A 117 -24.46 -4.25 -1.27
CA ILE A 117 -23.61 -5.03 -0.35
C ILE A 117 -22.87 -6.14 -1.10
N GLU A 118 -23.54 -6.86 -2.01
CA GLU A 118 -22.90 -7.87 -2.85
C GLU A 118 -21.82 -7.26 -3.76
N LEU A 119 -22.11 -6.12 -4.40
CA LEU A 119 -21.15 -5.37 -5.22
C LEU A 119 -19.93 -4.94 -4.39
N ALA A 120 -20.18 -4.40 -3.21
CA ALA A 120 -19.13 -3.99 -2.28
C ALA A 120 -18.24 -5.17 -1.86
N ASP A 121 -18.83 -6.33 -1.56
CA ASP A 121 -18.06 -7.54 -1.18
C ASP A 121 -17.12 -7.98 -2.29
N ARG A 122 -17.58 -8.01 -3.55
CA ARG A 122 -16.77 -8.40 -4.71
C ARG A 122 -15.66 -7.39 -4.99
N LEU A 123 -15.97 -6.08 -4.98
CA LEU A 123 -14.96 -5.05 -5.18
C LEU A 123 -13.92 -5.02 -4.05
N LEU A 124 -14.31 -5.27 -2.81
CA LEU A 124 -13.37 -5.37 -1.69
C LEU A 124 -12.47 -6.61 -1.79
N ASP A 125 -12.96 -7.71 -2.38
CA ASP A 125 -12.14 -8.90 -2.68
C ASP A 125 -11.07 -8.56 -3.71
N LEU A 126 -11.49 -7.93 -4.81
CA LEU A 126 -10.60 -7.47 -5.86
C LEU A 126 -9.58 -6.45 -5.37
N LEU A 127 -10.00 -5.47 -4.55
CA LEU A 127 -9.08 -4.51 -3.92
C LEU A 127 -8.11 -5.20 -2.96
N THR A 128 -8.56 -6.25 -2.25
CA THR A 128 -7.65 -7.05 -1.41
C THR A 128 -6.55 -7.69 -2.25
N TYR A 129 -6.88 -8.25 -3.41
CA TYR A 129 -5.92 -8.79 -4.37
C TYR A 129 -4.92 -7.72 -4.85
N LEU A 130 -5.41 -6.53 -5.28
CA LEU A 130 -4.56 -5.43 -5.75
C LEU A 130 -3.63 -4.90 -4.66
N HIS A 131 -4.15 -4.69 -3.46
CA HIS A 131 -3.38 -4.15 -2.33
C HIS A 131 -2.37 -5.15 -1.76
N GLN A 132 -2.52 -6.45 -2.03
CA GLN A 132 -1.56 -7.50 -1.65
C GLN A 132 -0.45 -7.72 -2.67
N GLN A 133 -0.46 -7.05 -3.81
CA GLN A 133 0.64 -7.10 -4.76
C GLN A 133 1.93 -6.52 -4.13
N HIS A 134 3.09 -6.88 -4.69
CA HIS A 134 4.39 -6.39 -4.21
C HIS A 134 5.16 -5.72 -5.35
N PRO A 135 5.17 -4.38 -5.38
CA PRO A 135 4.56 -3.42 -4.45
C PRO A 135 3.02 -3.36 -4.57
N PRO A 136 2.31 -2.89 -3.51
CA PRO A 136 0.87 -2.71 -3.55
C PRO A 136 0.41 -1.84 -4.72
N VAL A 137 -0.64 -2.28 -5.41
CA VAL A 137 -1.28 -1.55 -6.51
C VAL A 137 -2.49 -0.81 -5.97
N ILE A 138 -2.50 0.51 -6.08
CA ILE A 138 -3.60 1.38 -5.70
C ILE A 138 -4.24 1.91 -6.98
N HIS A 139 -5.54 1.74 -7.15
CA HIS A 139 -6.26 2.06 -8.38
C HIS A 139 -6.44 3.56 -8.60
N ARG A 140 -6.80 4.32 -7.55
CA ARG A 140 -6.96 5.79 -7.50
C ARG A 140 -8.10 6.41 -8.30
N ASP A 141 -8.84 5.65 -9.08
CA ASP A 141 -9.96 6.15 -9.89
C ASP A 141 -11.16 5.18 -9.88
N ILE A 142 -11.56 4.73 -8.69
CA ILE A 142 -12.73 3.88 -8.50
C ILE A 142 -13.98 4.75 -8.60
N LYS A 143 -14.80 4.50 -9.63
CA LYS A 143 -16.03 5.23 -9.93
C LYS A 143 -16.95 4.40 -10.82
N PRO A 144 -18.23 4.77 -10.99
CA PRO A 144 -19.19 3.99 -11.77
C PRO A 144 -18.80 3.71 -13.23
N SER A 145 -18.04 4.60 -13.89
CA SER A 145 -17.61 4.38 -15.27
C SER A 145 -16.51 3.31 -15.40
N ASN A 146 -15.79 3.03 -14.32
CA ASN A 146 -14.66 2.10 -14.31
C ASN A 146 -15.02 0.73 -13.70
N ILE A 147 -16.30 0.51 -13.35
CA ILE A 147 -16.83 -0.76 -12.86
C ILE A 147 -17.85 -1.27 -13.87
N LEU A 148 -17.65 -2.48 -14.41
CA LEU A 148 -18.55 -3.10 -15.36
C LEU A 148 -19.31 -4.25 -14.67
N LEU A 149 -20.58 -4.45 -15.08
CA LEU A 149 -21.41 -5.56 -14.61
C LEU A 149 -21.82 -6.46 -15.77
N GLY A 150 -21.25 -7.67 -15.83
CA GLY A 150 -21.64 -8.71 -16.77
C GLY A 150 -22.72 -9.62 -16.20
N ASN A 151 -23.46 -10.28 -17.08
CA ASN A 151 -24.45 -11.31 -16.72
C ASN A 151 -25.45 -10.88 -15.63
N CYS A 152 -25.70 -9.58 -15.51
CA CYS A 152 -26.61 -9.04 -14.52
C CYS A 152 -28.07 -9.22 -14.97
N SER A 153 -28.91 -9.83 -14.13
CA SER A 153 -30.33 -10.03 -14.39
C SER A 153 -31.18 -9.80 -13.14
N GLY A 154 -32.31 -9.10 -13.28
CA GLY A 154 -33.19 -8.83 -12.16
C GLY A 154 -32.44 -8.14 -11.00
N ASN A 155 -32.47 -8.74 -9.82
CA ASN A 155 -31.77 -8.24 -8.61
C ASN A 155 -30.33 -8.75 -8.48
N SER A 156 -29.86 -9.64 -9.36
CA SER A 156 -28.48 -10.13 -9.35
C SER A 156 -27.51 -9.09 -9.87
N ILE A 157 -26.40 -8.91 -9.17
CA ILE A 157 -25.29 -8.04 -9.58
C ILE A 157 -24.52 -8.66 -10.75
N GLY A 158 -24.51 -10.01 -10.86
CA GLY A 158 -23.76 -10.72 -11.88
C GLY A 158 -22.24 -10.64 -11.66
N ASP A 159 -21.47 -10.65 -12.74
CA ASP A 159 -20.02 -10.59 -12.70
C ASP A 159 -19.54 -9.13 -12.61
N VAL A 160 -18.60 -8.85 -11.71
CA VAL A 160 -18.08 -7.51 -11.44
C VAL A 160 -16.67 -7.40 -12.00
N TYR A 161 -16.40 -6.37 -12.78
CA TYR A 161 -15.08 -6.12 -13.35
C TYR A 161 -14.62 -4.70 -13.03
N LEU A 162 -13.33 -4.53 -12.76
CA LEU A 162 -12.70 -3.23 -12.56
C LEU A 162 -11.75 -2.94 -13.73
N VAL A 163 -11.96 -1.81 -14.38
CA VAL A 163 -11.23 -1.41 -15.59
C VAL A 163 -10.58 -0.05 -15.42
N ASP A 164 -9.71 0.33 -16.38
CA ASP A 164 -9.02 1.62 -16.46
C ASP A 164 -7.97 1.83 -15.36
N PHE A 165 -6.85 1.16 -15.52
CA PHE A 165 -5.69 1.23 -14.65
C PHE A 165 -4.75 2.43 -14.97
N GLY A 166 -5.22 3.41 -15.77
CA GLY A 166 -4.43 4.59 -16.17
C GLY A 166 -4.05 5.54 -15.03
N SER A 167 -4.67 5.38 -13.88
CA SER A 167 -4.44 6.20 -12.68
C SER A 167 -3.63 5.47 -11.60
N VAL A 168 -3.22 4.22 -11.82
CA VAL A 168 -2.59 3.39 -10.77
C VAL A 168 -1.29 3.96 -10.25
N GLN A 169 -1.06 3.72 -8.97
CA GLN A 169 0.21 3.97 -8.30
C GLN A 169 0.71 2.67 -7.66
N THR A 170 1.99 2.37 -7.87
CA THR A 170 2.70 1.36 -7.11
C THR A 170 3.50 2.07 -6.02
N VAL A 171 3.38 1.62 -4.78
CA VAL A 171 3.94 2.30 -3.59
C VAL A 171 5.48 2.37 -3.61
N ALA A 172 6.14 1.63 -4.51
CA ALA A 172 7.61 1.54 -4.57
C ALA A 172 8.34 2.76 -5.13
N LYS A 173 7.64 3.71 -5.79
CA LYS A 173 8.28 4.92 -6.34
C LYS A 173 7.41 6.14 -6.06
N LYS A 174 7.85 6.99 -5.13
CA LYS A 174 7.51 8.41 -5.19
C LYS A 174 8.34 9.02 -6.32
N GLU A 175 7.67 9.44 -7.37
CA GLU A 175 8.34 10.19 -8.44
C GLU A 175 8.64 11.60 -7.92
N GLU A 176 9.90 12.02 -8.09
CA GLU A 176 10.29 13.42 -7.98
C GLU A 176 9.65 14.17 -9.15
N GLY A 177 8.71 15.04 -8.86
CA GLY A 177 8.06 15.85 -9.88
C GLY A 177 6.79 16.52 -9.40
N THR A 178 6.17 17.29 -10.28
CA THR A 178 4.89 17.95 -10.07
C THR A 178 3.83 16.93 -9.63
N ILE A 179 3.12 17.21 -8.54
CA ILE A 179 2.02 16.35 -8.08
C ILE A 179 0.93 16.38 -9.13
N THR A 180 0.86 15.35 -9.96
CA THR A 180 -0.26 15.20 -10.89
C THR A 180 -1.46 14.68 -10.10
N ILE A 181 -2.47 15.53 -9.93
CA ILE A 181 -3.74 15.12 -9.31
C ILE A 181 -4.47 14.23 -10.31
N VAL A 182 -4.48 12.92 -10.02
CA VAL A 182 -5.16 11.92 -10.85
C VAL A 182 -6.40 11.43 -10.11
N GLY A 183 -7.51 11.24 -10.84
CA GLY A 183 -8.77 10.75 -10.33
C GLY A 183 -9.94 11.66 -10.64
N SER A 184 -11.15 11.25 -10.27
CA SER A 184 -12.40 11.92 -10.65
C SER A 184 -12.97 12.71 -9.49
N TYR A 185 -13.25 14.02 -9.72
CA TYR A 185 -13.81 14.92 -8.71
C TYR A 185 -15.06 14.32 -8.04
N GLY A 186 -15.14 14.45 -6.72
CA GLY A 186 -16.18 13.87 -5.88
C GLY A 186 -15.88 12.45 -5.38
N TYR A 187 -15.02 11.66 -6.06
CA TYR A 187 -14.63 10.32 -5.62
C TYR A 187 -13.24 10.29 -4.97
N ILE A 188 -12.46 11.35 -5.12
CA ILE A 188 -11.06 11.44 -4.66
C ILE A 188 -11.02 11.85 -3.19
N PRO A 189 -10.30 11.10 -2.31
CA PRO A 189 -10.07 11.52 -0.94
C PRO A 189 -9.02 12.65 -0.83
N LEU A 190 -9.05 13.37 0.29
CA LEU A 190 -8.19 14.54 0.51
C LEU A 190 -6.69 14.24 0.40
N GLU A 191 -6.24 13.10 0.93
CA GLU A 191 -4.83 12.69 0.87
C GLU A 191 -4.32 12.50 -0.56
N GLN A 192 -5.20 12.16 -1.50
CA GLN A 192 -4.82 11.97 -2.91
C GLN A 192 -4.48 13.31 -3.58
N PHE A 193 -5.12 14.41 -3.19
CA PHE A 193 -4.76 15.76 -3.65
C PHE A 193 -3.35 16.16 -3.19
N GLY A 194 -2.93 15.66 -2.02
CA GLY A 194 -1.58 15.86 -1.48
C GLY A 194 -0.53 14.87 -2.02
N GLY A 195 -0.86 14.01 -2.99
CA GLY A 195 0.03 12.99 -3.53
C GLY A 195 0.37 11.86 -2.54
N GLN A 196 -0.35 11.78 -1.41
CA GLN A 196 -0.14 10.77 -0.34
C GLN A 196 -1.15 9.63 -0.45
N THR A 197 -1.30 9.06 -1.63
CA THR A 197 -2.25 7.97 -1.85
C THR A 197 -1.78 6.69 -1.17
N ILE A 198 -2.69 6.04 -0.47
CA ILE A 198 -2.49 4.75 0.21
C ILE A 198 -3.65 3.80 -0.13
N THR A 199 -3.55 2.54 0.27
CA THR A 199 -4.60 1.52 0.03
C THR A 199 -5.98 1.94 0.55
N ALA A 200 -6.05 2.67 1.67
CA ALA A 200 -7.29 3.21 2.22
C ALA A 200 -7.91 4.34 1.35
N SER A 201 -7.16 4.90 0.39
CA SER A 201 -7.71 5.88 -0.56
C SER A 201 -8.70 5.23 -1.53
N ASP A 202 -8.44 3.99 -1.97
CA ASP A 202 -9.39 3.24 -2.81
C ASP A 202 -10.68 2.90 -2.05
N LEU A 203 -10.61 2.70 -0.73
CA LEU A 203 -11.80 2.45 0.10
C LEU A 203 -12.72 3.67 0.13
N TYR A 204 -12.16 4.88 0.24
CA TYR A 204 -12.93 6.11 0.15
C TYR A 204 -13.65 6.22 -1.20
N SER A 205 -12.92 6.03 -2.30
CA SER A 205 -13.46 6.11 -3.65
C SER A 205 -14.56 5.06 -3.89
N LEU A 206 -14.38 3.84 -3.37
CA LEU A 206 -15.40 2.81 -3.38
C LEU A 206 -16.63 3.25 -2.57
N GLY A 207 -16.46 3.74 -1.34
CA GLY A 207 -17.56 4.24 -0.51
C GLY A 207 -18.37 5.33 -1.21
N MET A 208 -17.68 6.31 -1.84
CA MET A 208 -18.34 7.37 -2.62
C MET A 208 -19.08 6.83 -3.84
N THR A 209 -18.52 5.80 -4.50
CA THR A 209 -19.19 5.11 -5.61
C THR A 209 -20.49 4.44 -5.16
N LEU A 210 -20.47 3.75 -4.02
CA LEU A 210 -21.65 3.07 -3.47
C LEU A 210 -22.73 4.09 -3.02
N ILE A 211 -22.32 5.21 -2.42
CA ILE A 211 -23.24 6.31 -2.06
C ILE A 211 -23.90 6.89 -3.32
N HIS A 212 -23.15 7.07 -4.42
CA HIS A 212 -23.72 7.50 -5.69
C HIS A 212 -24.79 6.52 -6.20
N LEU A 213 -24.54 5.21 -6.12
CA LEU A 213 -25.52 4.20 -6.51
C LEU A 213 -26.77 4.19 -5.65
N LEU A 214 -26.66 4.49 -4.36
CA LEU A 214 -27.76 4.55 -3.40
C LEU A 214 -28.63 5.79 -3.59
N THR A 215 -28.00 6.94 -3.79
CA THR A 215 -28.69 8.24 -3.80
C THR A 215 -29.08 8.68 -5.21
N GLY A 216 -28.43 8.14 -6.25
CA GLY A 216 -28.52 8.65 -7.61
C GLY A 216 -27.88 10.03 -7.81
N MET A 217 -27.29 10.64 -6.76
CA MET A 217 -26.68 11.96 -6.79
C MET A 217 -25.18 11.83 -7.03
N HIS A 218 -24.63 12.70 -7.88
CA HIS A 218 -23.18 12.72 -8.07
C HIS A 218 -22.49 13.15 -6.77
N PRO A 219 -21.39 12.49 -6.34
CA PRO A 219 -20.72 12.77 -5.06
C PRO A 219 -20.32 14.23 -4.85
N ALA A 220 -20.02 14.96 -5.92
CA ALA A 220 -19.70 16.39 -5.85
C ALA A 220 -20.90 17.29 -5.48
N GLU A 221 -22.12 16.77 -5.59
CA GLU A 221 -23.37 17.47 -5.24
C GLU A 221 -23.80 17.23 -3.80
N LEU A 222 -23.17 16.26 -3.13
CA LEU A 222 -23.49 15.91 -1.76
C LEU A 222 -22.93 16.96 -0.78
N SER A 223 -23.76 17.35 0.19
CA SER A 223 -23.32 18.25 1.26
C SER A 223 -22.26 17.60 2.15
N GLN A 224 -21.34 18.41 2.66
CA GLN A 224 -20.32 17.98 3.60
C GLN A 224 -20.41 18.79 4.88
N VAL A 225 -20.30 18.13 6.02
CA VAL A 225 -20.18 18.75 7.35
C VAL A 225 -18.93 18.20 8.03
N ASP A 226 -18.02 19.07 8.41
CA ASP A 226 -16.71 18.71 8.98
C ASP A 226 -15.92 17.72 8.07
N GLY A 227 -16.00 17.92 6.76
CA GLY A 227 -15.39 17.05 5.76
C GLY A 227 -16.08 15.68 5.57
N ARG A 228 -17.13 15.39 6.33
CA ARG A 228 -17.92 14.16 6.19
C ARG A 228 -19.05 14.35 5.21
N VAL A 229 -19.17 13.45 4.28
CA VAL A 229 -20.27 13.43 3.33
C VAL A 229 -21.58 13.12 4.04
N LYS A 230 -22.61 13.92 3.77
CA LYS A 230 -23.98 13.69 4.23
C LYS A 230 -24.82 13.19 3.07
N PHE A 231 -25.43 12.05 3.27
CA PHE A 231 -26.33 11.45 2.29
C PHE A 231 -27.57 10.90 2.99
N ASN A 232 -28.66 10.81 2.25
CA ASN A 232 -29.90 10.21 2.71
C ASN A 232 -30.27 9.08 1.76
N ALA A 233 -30.37 7.86 2.27
CA ALA A 233 -30.76 6.68 1.53
C ALA A 233 -31.58 5.74 2.43
N GLU A 234 -32.55 5.04 1.84
CA GLU A 234 -33.36 4.05 2.56
C GLU A 234 -32.57 2.74 2.73
N ILE A 235 -31.65 2.72 3.70
CA ILE A 235 -30.77 1.62 4.00
C ILE A 235 -30.72 1.34 5.51
N SER A 236 -30.23 0.17 5.87
CA SER A 236 -30.02 -0.21 7.26
C SER A 236 -29.02 0.72 7.96
N LYS A 237 -29.26 1.03 9.24
CA LYS A 237 -28.33 1.83 10.06
C LYS A 237 -26.93 1.21 10.18
N ARG A 238 -26.84 -0.09 10.00
CA ARG A 238 -25.59 -0.82 9.95
C ARG A 238 -24.79 -0.46 8.70
N PHE A 239 -25.44 -0.54 7.54
CA PHE A 239 -24.78 -0.25 6.27
C PHE A 239 -24.46 1.25 6.12
N GLU A 240 -25.32 2.13 6.64
CA GLU A 240 -25.05 3.56 6.70
C GLU A 240 -23.76 3.86 7.47
N ARG A 241 -23.59 3.32 8.69
CA ARG A 241 -22.36 3.47 9.50
C ARG A 241 -21.13 2.90 8.82
N TRP A 242 -21.28 1.77 8.11
CA TRP A 242 -20.19 1.18 7.36
C TRP A 242 -19.73 2.12 6.23
N LEU A 243 -20.67 2.72 5.47
CA LEU A 243 -20.36 3.72 4.44
C LEU A 243 -19.73 4.98 5.02
N GLU A 244 -20.23 5.48 6.15
CA GLU A 244 -19.64 6.62 6.86
C GLU A 244 -18.17 6.34 7.26
N LYS A 245 -17.85 5.12 7.66
CA LYS A 245 -16.48 4.71 7.96
C LYS A 245 -15.63 4.56 6.70
N MET A 246 -16.15 4.01 5.61
CA MET A 246 -15.47 3.95 4.31
C MET A 246 -15.06 5.33 3.79
N THR A 247 -15.96 6.32 3.94
CA THR A 247 -15.79 7.68 3.42
C THR A 247 -15.31 8.69 4.46
N HIS A 248 -14.77 8.21 5.59
CA HIS A 248 -14.29 9.13 6.63
C HIS A 248 -13.11 9.97 6.10
N PRO A 249 -13.10 11.32 6.28
CA PRO A 249 -12.04 12.18 5.77
C PRO A 249 -10.68 11.89 6.39
N HIS A 250 -10.65 11.54 7.70
CA HIS A 250 -9.42 11.19 8.39
C HIS A 250 -9.09 9.70 8.21
N LEU A 251 -7.87 9.42 7.81
CA LEU A 251 -7.37 8.07 7.51
C LEU A 251 -7.43 7.12 8.71
N ASP A 252 -7.10 7.63 9.91
CA ASP A 252 -7.13 6.90 11.19
C ASP A 252 -8.53 6.43 11.63
N LYS A 253 -9.58 7.03 11.05
CA LYS A 253 -10.99 6.68 11.31
C LYS A 253 -11.62 5.89 10.18
N ARG A 254 -10.90 5.64 9.10
CA ARG A 254 -11.32 4.80 7.99
C ARG A 254 -10.95 3.34 8.27
N PHE A 255 -11.39 2.40 7.45
CA PHE A 255 -10.87 1.03 7.53
C PHE A 255 -9.43 0.96 7.05
N ASP A 256 -8.58 0.19 7.75
CA ASP A 256 -7.14 0.08 7.44
C ASP A 256 -6.87 -0.66 6.12
N SER A 257 -7.78 -1.56 5.71
CA SER A 257 -7.61 -2.36 4.50
C SER A 257 -8.94 -2.82 3.91
N ALA A 258 -8.93 -3.17 2.63
CA ALA A 258 -10.06 -3.75 1.94
C ALA A 258 -10.55 -5.04 2.62
N LYS A 259 -9.63 -5.87 3.11
CA LYS A 259 -9.95 -7.09 3.85
C LYS A 259 -10.73 -6.81 5.14
N VAL A 260 -10.31 -5.80 5.92
CA VAL A 260 -10.99 -5.40 7.16
C VAL A 260 -12.38 -4.82 6.84
N ALA A 261 -12.48 -3.95 5.85
CA ALA A 261 -13.76 -3.40 5.40
C ALA A 261 -14.74 -4.49 4.96
N ARG A 262 -14.25 -5.51 4.23
CA ARG A 262 -15.04 -6.66 3.78
C ARG A 262 -15.55 -7.51 4.94
N LEU A 263 -14.70 -7.81 5.92
CA LEU A 263 -15.12 -8.56 7.11
C LEU A 263 -16.16 -7.80 7.91
N ALA A 264 -15.98 -6.49 8.09
CA ALA A 264 -16.95 -5.63 8.75
C ALA A 264 -18.30 -5.58 8.01
N LEU A 265 -18.29 -5.60 6.67
CA LEU A 265 -19.50 -5.65 5.85
C LEU A 265 -20.31 -6.94 6.10
N LYS A 266 -19.64 -8.07 6.33
CA LYS A 266 -20.27 -9.38 6.56
C LYS A 266 -20.70 -9.64 8.00
N SER A 267 -20.19 -8.89 8.98
CA SER A 267 -20.52 -9.13 10.38
C SER A 267 -21.96 -8.75 10.71
N GLU A 268 -22.70 -9.66 11.35
CA GLU A 268 -24.10 -9.43 11.75
C GLU A 268 -24.24 -8.49 12.94
N ASP A 269 -23.26 -8.46 13.85
CA ASP A 269 -23.34 -7.79 15.14
C ASP A 269 -23.15 -6.27 15.09
N GLY A 270 -22.81 -5.68 13.95
CA GLY A 270 -22.57 -4.24 13.82
C GLY A 270 -21.43 -3.68 14.68
N SER A 271 -20.68 -4.54 15.33
CA SER A 271 -19.55 -4.21 16.20
C SER A 271 -18.30 -3.97 15.34
N TYR A 272 -18.23 -2.80 14.69
CA TYR A 272 -17.06 -2.41 13.90
C TYR A 272 -15.79 -2.23 14.73
N GLY A 273 -15.90 -2.08 16.04
CA GLY A 273 -14.75 -1.92 16.95
C GLY A 273 -13.85 -3.13 17.04
N ASN A 274 -14.35 -4.36 16.75
CA ASN A 274 -13.53 -5.58 16.83
C ASN A 274 -12.74 -5.88 15.57
N PHE A 275 -13.08 -5.30 14.41
CA PHE A 275 -12.38 -5.58 13.14
C PHE A 275 -11.13 -4.73 12.91
N ASP A 276 -11.06 -3.56 13.54
CA ASP A 276 -9.84 -2.73 13.58
C ASP A 276 -8.70 -3.43 14.35
N ARG A 277 -9.01 -4.54 15.01
CA ARG A 277 -8.11 -5.34 15.88
C ARG A 277 -7.66 -6.64 15.24
N LEU A 278 -7.93 -6.86 13.95
CA LEU A 278 -7.45 -8.08 13.31
C LEU A 278 -5.93 -8.08 13.28
N LYS A 279 -5.37 -9.09 13.92
CA LYS A 279 -3.94 -9.36 13.86
C LYS A 279 -3.49 -9.37 12.40
N PRO A 280 -2.49 -8.55 12.01
CA PRO A 280 -2.00 -8.51 10.64
C PRO A 280 -1.62 -9.90 10.12
N ALA A 281 -2.01 -10.21 8.88
CA ALA A 281 -1.62 -11.46 8.24
C ALA A 281 -0.07 -11.50 8.15
N HIS A 282 0.52 -12.67 8.43
CA HIS A 282 1.97 -12.91 8.39
C HIS A 282 2.80 -12.24 9.50
N THR A 283 2.19 -11.57 10.50
CA THR A 283 2.96 -11.05 11.63
C THR A 283 3.60 -12.18 12.45
N GLN A 284 4.87 -12.00 12.79
CA GLN A 284 5.61 -12.89 13.68
C GLN A 284 5.44 -12.51 15.17
N ILE A 285 4.69 -11.44 15.44
CA ILE A 285 4.40 -10.98 16.81
C ILE A 285 3.40 -11.94 17.45
N ARG A 286 3.69 -12.39 18.66
CA ARG A 286 2.79 -13.16 19.47
C ARG A 286 2.23 -12.28 20.57
N LEU A 287 0.91 -12.11 20.60
CA LEU A 287 0.18 -11.42 21.65
C LEU A 287 -0.56 -12.46 22.50
N TYR A 288 -0.35 -12.40 23.79
CA TYR A 288 -1.14 -13.09 24.80
C TYR A 288 -1.82 -12.05 25.68
N ARG A 289 -3.11 -12.17 25.90
CA ARG A 289 -3.90 -11.25 26.73
C ARG A 289 -4.88 -12.05 27.57
N ASP A 290 -4.90 -11.78 28.84
CA ASP A 290 -5.97 -12.15 29.78
C ASP A 290 -6.49 -10.90 30.51
N ARG A 291 -7.33 -11.08 31.55
CA ARG A 291 -7.92 -9.94 32.26
C ARG A 291 -6.88 -9.04 32.93
N ASN A 292 -5.77 -9.61 33.39
CA ASN A 292 -4.80 -8.94 34.25
C ASN A 292 -3.41 -8.86 33.64
N ARG A 293 -3.18 -9.48 32.50
CA ARG A 293 -1.87 -9.56 31.90
C ARG A 293 -1.94 -9.46 30.38
N LEU A 294 -1.09 -8.59 29.83
CA LEU A 294 -0.82 -8.51 28.41
C LEU A 294 0.66 -8.79 28.15
N GLN A 295 0.96 -9.68 27.22
CA GLN A 295 2.31 -10.04 26.85
C GLN A 295 2.49 -9.98 25.33
N ILE A 296 3.43 -9.16 24.87
CA ILE A 296 3.83 -9.05 23.48
C ILE A 296 5.21 -9.71 23.35
N THR A 297 5.33 -10.68 22.44
CA THR A 297 6.58 -11.38 22.16
C THR A 297 6.98 -11.20 20.72
N TRP A 298 8.24 -10.81 20.48
CA TRP A 298 8.79 -10.64 19.13
C TRP A 298 10.23 -11.15 19.05
N HIS A 299 10.73 -11.27 17.82
CA HIS A 299 12.10 -11.66 17.53
C HIS A 299 12.87 -10.49 16.93
N GLU A 300 14.05 -10.22 17.40
CA GLU A 300 14.95 -9.27 16.78
C GLU A 300 16.10 -10.00 16.07
N ALA A 301 16.29 -9.71 14.77
CA ALA A 301 17.49 -10.13 14.07
C ALA A 301 18.67 -9.27 14.57
N ASN A 302 19.76 -9.93 14.98
CA ASN A 302 20.94 -9.25 15.51
C ASN A 302 21.73 -8.61 14.33
N ALA A 303 21.27 -7.47 13.84
CA ALA A 303 21.85 -6.75 12.70
C ALA A 303 23.34 -6.45 12.90
N SER A 304 23.78 -6.18 14.15
CA SER A 304 25.20 -5.94 14.46
C SER A 304 26.06 -7.20 14.22
N ARG A 305 25.55 -8.39 14.49
CA ARG A 305 26.28 -9.65 14.23
C ARG A 305 26.32 -9.99 12.75
N ILE A 306 25.24 -9.71 12.00
CA ILE A 306 25.23 -9.89 10.55
C ILE A 306 26.23 -8.95 9.90
N CYS A 307 26.30 -7.70 10.33
CA CYS A 307 27.26 -6.72 9.84
C CYS A 307 28.71 -7.10 10.19
N GLN A 308 28.97 -7.56 11.43
CA GLN A 308 30.29 -8.07 11.83
C GLN A 308 30.71 -9.31 11.05
N MET A 309 29.77 -10.21 10.75
CA MET A 309 30.02 -11.38 9.96
C MET A 309 30.32 -11.03 8.50
N ALA A 310 29.55 -10.11 7.92
CA ALA A 310 29.81 -9.61 6.57
C ALA A 310 31.20 -8.92 6.49
N LEU A 311 31.56 -8.14 7.49
CA LEU A 311 32.88 -7.49 7.59
C LEU A 311 34.01 -8.54 7.71
N ARG A 312 33.84 -9.57 8.54
CA ARG A 312 34.81 -10.66 8.66
C ARG A 312 34.99 -11.43 7.35
N LEU A 313 33.87 -11.80 6.68
CA LEU A 313 33.90 -12.45 5.38
C LEU A 313 34.61 -11.60 4.33
N PHE A 314 34.40 -10.28 4.36
CA PHE A 314 35.10 -9.36 3.47
C PHE A 314 36.63 -9.32 3.77
N VAL A 315 37.00 -9.22 5.04
CA VAL A 315 38.43 -9.26 5.45
C VAL A 315 39.07 -10.59 5.06
N TYR A 316 38.38 -11.71 5.28
CA TYR A 316 38.87 -13.03 4.88
C TYR A 316 39.06 -13.17 3.36
N SER A 317 38.12 -12.66 2.57
CA SER A 317 38.21 -12.63 1.12
C SER A 317 39.43 -11.83 0.64
N LEU A 318 39.70 -10.71 1.31
CA LEU A 318 40.86 -9.86 1.01
C LEU A 318 42.19 -10.57 1.34
N ILE A 319 42.25 -11.26 2.50
CA ILE A 319 43.43 -12.05 2.89
C ILE A 319 43.66 -13.21 1.92
N ILE A 320 42.61 -13.92 1.51
CA ILE A 320 42.69 -15.00 0.51
C ILE A 320 43.24 -14.45 -0.81
N TRP A 321 42.72 -13.30 -1.27
CA TRP A 321 43.19 -12.64 -2.49
C TRP A 321 44.68 -12.24 -2.40
N MET A 322 45.09 -11.65 -1.28
CA MET A 322 46.50 -11.31 -1.03
C MET A 322 47.42 -12.58 -0.99
N CYS A 323 46.99 -13.63 -0.29
CA CYS A 323 47.77 -14.88 -0.23
C CYS A 323 47.87 -15.60 -1.59
N SER A 324 46.81 -15.51 -2.42
CA SER A 324 46.83 -16.12 -3.77
C SER A 324 47.87 -15.51 -4.70
N THR A 325 48.26 -14.24 -4.47
CA THR A 325 49.31 -13.56 -5.27
C THR A 325 50.72 -13.97 -4.88
N PHE A 326 50.91 -14.64 -3.73
CA PHE A 326 52.26 -15.06 -3.21
C PHE A 326 52.55 -16.57 -3.32
N ILE A 327 51.62 -17.36 -3.85
CA ILE A 327 51.82 -18.86 -3.89
C ILE A 327 52.63 -19.27 -5.13
N SER A 328 53.96 -19.30 -4.97
CA SER A 328 54.86 -19.84 -5.98
C SER A 328 55.61 -21.12 -5.54
N SER A 329 55.33 -21.68 -4.35
CA SER A 329 55.99 -22.88 -3.82
C SER A 329 54.97 -23.90 -3.27
N LEU A 330 55.39 -25.21 -3.26
CA LEU A 330 54.55 -26.30 -2.73
C LEU A 330 54.16 -26.09 -1.25
N ALA A 331 55.07 -25.50 -0.45
CA ALA A 331 54.80 -25.15 0.93
C ALA A 331 53.71 -24.08 1.07
N GLY A 332 53.64 -23.14 0.11
CA GLY A 332 52.56 -22.12 0.04
C GLY A 332 51.19 -22.74 -0.22
N VAL A 333 51.11 -23.75 -1.09
CA VAL A 333 49.87 -24.46 -1.41
C VAL A 333 49.31 -25.22 -0.21
N VAL A 334 50.17 -25.92 0.55
CA VAL A 334 49.78 -26.66 1.76
C VAL A 334 49.34 -25.69 2.87
N GLY A 335 50.07 -24.58 3.07
CA GLY A 335 49.67 -23.53 4.02
C GLY A 335 48.34 -22.88 3.68
N TYR A 336 48.10 -22.64 2.39
CA TYR A 336 46.83 -22.09 1.91
C TYR A 336 45.64 -23.05 2.12
N ALA A 337 45.83 -24.35 1.83
CA ALA A 337 44.79 -25.35 2.07
C ALA A 337 44.45 -25.49 3.56
N TYR A 338 45.44 -25.46 4.44
CA TYR A 338 45.23 -25.48 5.89
C TYR A 338 44.49 -24.22 6.38
N PHE A 339 44.86 -23.05 5.86
CA PHE A 339 44.20 -21.79 6.18
C PHE A 339 42.73 -21.77 5.69
N CYS A 340 42.45 -22.28 4.47
CA CYS A 340 41.08 -22.43 3.97
C CYS A 340 40.27 -23.39 4.85
N LEU A 341 40.85 -24.48 5.35
CA LEU A 341 40.19 -25.42 6.26
C LEU A 341 39.84 -24.75 7.61
N LEU A 342 40.76 -23.96 8.16
CA LEU A 342 40.50 -23.18 9.39
C LEU A 342 39.37 -22.15 9.18
N LEU A 343 39.36 -21.46 8.04
CA LEU A 343 38.29 -20.54 7.70
C LEU A 343 36.94 -21.26 7.53
N LEU A 344 36.95 -22.44 6.94
CA LEU A 344 35.74 -23.24 6.77
C LEU A 344 35.18 -23.72 8.12
N THR A 345 36.06 -24.16 9.02
CA THR A 345 35.65 -24.55 10.39
C THR A 345 35.12 -23.34 11.19
N GLU A 346 35.78 -22.19 11.09
CA GLU A 346 35.29 -20.96 11.73
C GLU A 346 33.98 -20.49 11.13
N LEU A 347 33.79 -20.63 9.81
CA LEU A 347 32.55 -20.35 9.12
C LEU A 347 31.42 -21.29 9.60
N ILE A 348 31.66 -22.58 9.69
CA ILE A 348 30.71 -23.60 10.17
C ILE A 348 30.33 -23.33 11.63
N VAL A 349 31.31 -23.02 12.49
CA VAL A 349 31.06 -22.65 13.88
C VAL A 349 30.21 -21.36 13.97
N ASN A 350 30.54 -20.36 13.15
CA ASN A 350 29.76 -19.13 13.11
C ASN A 350 28.35 -19.33 12.53
N ILE A 351 28.16 -20.19 11.52
CA ILE A 351 26.84 -20.57 11.00
C ILE A 351 26.02 -21.29 12.08
N ASN A 352 26.63 -22.19 12.86
CA ASN A 352 25.95 -22.82 14.00
C ASN A 352 25.67 -21.86 15.16
N HIS A 353 26.41 -20.73 15.24
CA HIS A 353 26.13 -19.61 16.15
C HIS A 353 25.21 -18.53 15.56
N LEU A 354 24.81 -18.66 14.28
CA LEU A 354 23.89 -17.74 13.57
C LEU A 354 22.44 -17.85 14.01
N SER A 355 22.11 -18.68 14.96
CA SER A 355 20.85 -18.60 15.68
C SER A 355 21.11 -18.77 17.19
N PRO A 356 20.38 -18.06 18.03
CA PRO A 356 18.97 -17.91 17.89
C PRO A 356 18.52 -16.44 17.74
N LYS A 357 17.44 -16.24 17.02
CA LYS A 357 16.61 -15.05 17.11
C LYS A 357 16.45 -14.72 18.58
N THR A 358 16.91 -13.53 19.00
CA THR A 358 16.76 -13.12 20.39
C THR A 358 15.31 -12.75 20.59
N ASN A 359 14.63 -13.45 21.48
CA ASN A 359 13.24 -13.16 21.81
C ASN A 359 13.20 -12.04 22.83
N TYR A 360 12.35 -11.09 22.60
CA TYR A 360 12.00 -10.05 23.55
C TYR A 360 10.55 -10.19 23.94
N ARG A 361 10.25 -9.86 25.18
CA ARG A 361 8.89 -9.83 25.72
C ARG A 361 8.64 -8.52 26.42
N LEU A 362 7.55 -7.84 26.05
CA LEU A 362 6.98 -6.76 26.83
C LEU A 362 5.79 -7.33 27.59
N ILE A 363 5.80 -7.23 28.90
CA ILE A 363 4.74 -7.75 29.76
C ILE A 363 4.21 -6.59 30.59
N ILE A 364 2.89 -6.49 30.62
CA ILE A 364 2.15 -5.55 31.48
C ILE A 364 1.21 -6.40 32.31
N ASP A 365 1.39 -6.38 33.61
CA ASP A 365 0.49 -7.03 34.58
C ASP A 365 -0.27 -5.98 35.42
N ASP A 366 -0.89 -6.40 36.51
CA ASP A 366 -1.68 -5.51 37.37
C ASP A 366 -0.81 -4.47 38.09
N ARG A 367 0.49 -4.74 38.26
CA ARG A 367 1.38 -3.92 39.08
C ARG A 367 2.48 -3.23 38.26
N TYR A 368 3.00 -3.91 37.25
CA TYR A 368 4.22 -3.48 36.56
C TYR A 368 4.14 -3.64 35.05
N ILE A 369 4.94 -2.81 34.35
CA ILE A 369 5.36 -3.03 32.98
C ILE A 369 6.84 -3.38 32.99
N TYR A 370 7.23 -4.43 32.26
CA TYR A 370 8.63 -4.81 32.15
C TYR A 370 8.97 -5.42 30.80
N LYS A 371 10.20 -5.11 30.35
CA LYS A 371 10.78 -5.63 29.11
C LYS A 371 11.80 -6.71 29.47
N LEU A 372 11.65 -7.88 28.89
CA LEU A 372 12.51 -9.04 29.08
C LEU A 372 13.23 -9.38 27.79
N ARG A 373 14.43 -9.94 27.94
CA ARG A 373 15.17 -10.59 26.87
C ARG A 373 15.40 -12.05 27.24
N ASP A 374 14.90 -12.98 26.42
CA ASP A 374 15.11 -14.41 26.65
C ASP A 374 16.59 -14.78 26.50
N ARG A 375 17.08 -15.65 27.37
CA ARG A 375 18.38 -16.32 27.25
C ARG A 375 18.21 -17.65 26.54
N ARG A 376 19.32 -18.32 26.26
CA ARG A 376 19.33 -19.68 25.72
C ARG A 376 18.61 -20.65 26.67
N GLN A 377 18.11 -21.77 26.13
CA GLN A 377 17.31 -22.77 26.87
C GLN A 377 17.85 -23.05 28.27
N GLY A 378 16.97 -22.96 29.27
CA GLY A 378 17.25 -23.29 30.67
C GLY A 378 17.71 -22.13 31.56
N HIS A 379 17.90 -20.94 31.04
CA HIS A 379 18.26 -19.77 31.85
C HIS A 379 17.10 -18.78 32.00
N GLU A 380 17.01 -18.14 33.16
CA GLU A 380 16.03 -17.09 33.39
C GLU A 380 16.22 -15.91 32.43
N PRO A 381 15.13 -15.29 31.97
CA PRO A 381 15.19 -14.12 31.09
C PRO A 381 15.84 -12.93 31.81
N ILE A 382 16.54 -12.09 31.04
CA ILE A 382 17.11 -10.86 31.57
C ILE A 382 16.04 -9.79 31.60
N LYS A 383 15.78 -9.21 32.75
CA LYS A 383 14.92 -8.04 32.92
C LYS A 383 15.71 -6.80 32.46
N LEU A 384 15.23 -6.13 31.41
CA LEU A 384 15.87 -4.95 30.83
C LEU A 384 15.37 -3.64 31.46
N SER A 385 14.09 -3.61 31.81
CA SER A 385 13.43 -2.46 32.45
C SER A 385 12.21 -2.91 33.22
N GLU A 386 11.81 -2.18 34.24
CA GLU A 386 10.61 -2.39 35.05
C GLU A 386 10.13 -1.07 35.62
N HIS A 387 8.83 -0.77 35.47
CA HIS A 387 8.19 0.40 36.04
C HIS A 387 6.79 0.04 36.53
N PRO A 388 6.27 0.75 37.56
CA PRO A 388 4.90 0.56 38.01
C PRO A 388 3.89 0.85 36.90
N ARG A 389 2.88 0.00 36.74
CA ARG A 389 1.80 0.18 35.75
C ARG A 389 1.08 1.51 35.95
N SER A 390 0.94 1.98 37.19
CA SER A 390 0.29 3.25 37.52
C SER A 390 1.00 4.49 36.96
N GLN A 391 2.25 4.35 36.49
CA GLN A 391 3.01 5.42 35.85
C GLN A 391 2.87 5.44 34.33
N ILE A 392 2.11 4.52 33.73
CA ILE A 392 1.83 4.54 32.30
C ILE A 392 0.79 5.63 32.07
N GLU A 393 1.20 6.71 31.42
CA GLU A 393 0.38 7.90 31.25
C GLU A 393 -0.09 8.11 29.81
N ILE A 394 0.76 7.80 28.83
CA ILE A 394 0.52 8.16 27.45
C ILE A 394 0.93 7.00 26.53
N LEU A 395 0.07 6.70 25.58
CA LEU A 395 0.33 5.79 24.47
C LEU A 395 0.32 6.58 23.17
N VAL A 396 1.45 6.59 22.45
CA VAL A 396 1.63 7.39 21.25
C VAL A 396 1.97 6.52 20.06
N TYR A 397 1.23 6.68 18.98
CA TYR A 397 1.51 6.09 17.69
C TYR A 397 1.95 7.17 16.70
N ASN A 398 3.13 6.95 16.11
CA ASN A 398 3.63 7.73 15.00
C ASN A 398 3.59 6.85 13.74
N PRO A 399 2.78 7.16 12.73
CA PRO A 399 2.64 6.33 11.53
C PRO A 399 3.89 6.30 10.64
N GLY A 400 4.93 7.06 11.00
CA GLY A 400 6.10 7.24 10.15
C GLY A 400 5.80 8.18 8.98
N TYR A 401 6.86 8.65 8.33
CA TYR A 401 6.73 9.52 7.17
C TYR A 401 8.03 9.57 6.38
N THR A 402 7.92 9.99 5.13
CA THR A 402 9.05 10.13 4.22
C THR A 402 9.15 11.60 3.78
N PHE A 403 10.31 12.20 3.92
CA PHE A 403 10.62 13.51 3.36
C PHE A 403 11.43 13.37 2.09
N ASP A 404 11.05 14.07 1.07
CA ASP A 404 11.72 14.06 -0.24
C ASP A 404 12.71 15.21 -0.42
N GLN A 405 13.00 16.01 0.63
CA GLN A 405 13.84 17.19 0.50
C GLN A 405 14.76 17.37 1.70
N CYS A 406 16.05 17.17 1.51
CA CYS A 406 17.09 17.70 2.41
C CYS A 406 17.70 18.95 1.77
N LEU A 407 17.83 20.01 2.55
CA LEU A 407 18.61 21.18 2.18
C LEU A 407 20.06 20.99 2.66
N ASP A 408 21.04 21.36 1.85
CA ASP A 408 22.42 21.42 2.28
C ASP A 408 22.63 22.61 3.26
N THR A 409 23.83 22.74 3.79
CA THR A 409 24.19 23.83 4.71
C THR A 409 24.08 25.24 4.10
N GLN A 410 23.86 25.33 2.79
CA GLN A 410 23.67 26.57 2.03
C GLN A 410 22.20 26.79 1.61
N GLY A 411 21.27 25.91 2.06
CA GLY A 411 19.83 26.01 1.74
C GLY A 411 19.48 25.54 0.34
N LYS A 412 20.38 24.82 -0.36
CA LYS A 412 20.14 24.26 -1.69
C LYS A 412 19.62 22.82 -1.56
N LEU A 413 18.60 22.50 -2.35
CA LEU A 413 18.02 21.14 -2.40
C LEU A 413 19.09 20.11 -2.82
N ILE A 414 19.32 19.11 -1.97
CA ILE A 414 20.14 17.94 -2.31
C ILE A 414 19.22 16.99 -3.10
N LYS A 415 19.43 16.92 -4.41
CA LYS A 415 18.68 16.01 -5.29
C LYS A 415 18.87 14.56 -4.85
N GLY A 416 17.75 13.85 -4.64
CA GLY A 416 17.73 12.40 -4.39
C GLY A 416 17.94 11.96 -2.94
N SER A 417 17.91 12.87 -1.94
CA SER A 417 17.95 12.47 -0.53
C SER A 417 16.54 12.34 0.05
N THR A 418 16.12 11.10 0.23
CA THR A 418 14.87 10.77 0.91
C THR A 418 15.16 10.32 2.33
N ILE A 419 14.58 10.99 3.32
CA ILE A 419 14.65 10.56 4.72
C ILE A 419 13.34 9.90 5.07
N THR A 420 13.38 8.60 5.33
CA THR A 420 12.23 7.84 5.82
C THR A 420 12.36 7.69 7.33
N ILE A 421 11.39 8.23 8.05
CA ILE A 421 11.24 7.98 9.48
C ILE A 421 10.27 6.80 9.62
N PRO A 422 10.72 5.65 10.16
CA PRO A 422 9.87 4.48 10.29
C PRO A 422 8.74 4.73 11.27
N PRO A 423 7.61 3.99 11.14
CA PRO A 423 6.52 4.05 12.10
C PRO A 423 7.01 3.60 13.48
N LYS A 424 6.45 4.18 14.54
CA LYS A 424 6.83 3.87 15.91
C LYS A 424 5.62 3.90 16.85
N LEU A 425 5.65 3.04 17.85
CA LEU A 425 4.69 3.01 18.94
C LEU A 425 5.43 3.16 20.27
N TYR A 426 5.02 4.13 21.06
CA TYR A 426 5.65 4.49 22.33
C TYR A 426 4.65 4.35 23.47
N LEU A 427 5.13 3.80 24.58
CA LEU A 427 4.50 3.90 25.88
C LEU A 427 5.36 4.77 26.79
N TYR A 428 4.80 5.83 27.28
CA TYR A 428 5.46 6.70 28.27
C TYR A 428 5.05 6.28 29.67
N CYS A 429 6.05 6.07 30.52
CA CYS A 429 5.91 5.62 31.89
C CYS A 429 6.74 6.55 32.80
N GLY A 430 6.14 7.63 33.29
CA GLY A 430 6.87 8.72 33.95
C GLY A 430 7.94 9.33 33.04
N SER A 431 9.21 9.27 33.47
CA SER A 431 10.36 9.76 32.67
C SER A 431 10.90 8.72 31.67
N CYS A 432 10.37 7.53 31.62
CA CYS A 432 10.85 6.42 30.79
C CYS A 432 9.96 6.17 29.58
N GLU A 433 10.60 5.78 28.46
CA GLU A 433 9.96 5.48 27.21
C GLU A 433 10.17 4.01 26.83
N TYR A 434 9.07 3.30 26.57
CA TYR A 434 9.08 1.97 25.97
C TYR A 434 8.73 2.09 24.50
N SER A 435 9.72 1.94 23.62
CA SER A 435 9.47 1.89 22.18
C SER A 435 9.43 0.45 21.67
N LEU A 436 8.49 0.17 20.77
CA LEU A 436 8.48 -1.08 20.03
C LEU A 436 9.40 -0.98 18.80
N PRO A 437 9.96 -2.11 18.33
CA PRO A 437 10.96 -2.11 17.27
C PRO A 437 10.51 -1.45 15.98
N ALA A 438 11.40 -0.67 15.36
CA ALA A 438 11.15 0.05 14.12
C ALA A 438 11.01 -0.86 12.87
N HIS A 439 11.32 -2.16 12.98
CA HIS A 439 11.12 -3.13 11.89
C HIS A 439 9.69 -3.68 11.82
N PHE A 440 8.83 -3.34 12.79
CA PHE A 440 7.41 -3.68 12.69
C PHE A 440 6.76 -2.83 11.60
N SER A 441 5.88 -3.46 10.83
CA SER A 441 5.09 -2.76 9.83
C SER A 441 4.13 -1.76 10.49
N GLN A 442 3.70 -0.77 9.73
CA GLN A 442 2.70 0.21 10.17
C GLN A 442 1.42 -0.47 10.69
N ALA A 443 0.97 -1.53 10.01
CA ALA A 443 -0.21 -2.30 10.41
C ALA A 443 -0.01 -3.05 11.73
N GLU A 444 1.19 -3.60 11.98
CA GLU A 444 1.51 -4.29 13.24
C GLU A 444 1.56 -3.32 14.41
N LEU A 445 2.18 -2.16 14.23
CA LEU A 445 2.25 -1.14 15.30
C LEU A 445 0.89 -0.53 15.59
N TRP A 446 0.07 -0.31 14.57
CA TRP A 446 -1.31 0.16 14.74
C TRP A 446 -2.15 -0.86 15.52
N TRP A 447 -2.13 -2.13 15.10
CA TRP A 447 -2.80 -3.21 15.81
C TRP A 447 -2.37 -3.33 17.28
N LEU A 448 -1.07 -3.30 17.55
CA LEU A 448 -0.54 -3.32 18.91
C LEU A 448 -0.95 -2.07 19.71
N GLY A 449 -0.99 -0.91 19.07
CA GLY A 449 -1.47 0.33 19.70
C GLY A 449 -2.91 0.22 20.18
N GLN A 450 -3.79 -0.37 19.36
CA GLN A 450 -5.19 -0.61 19.73
C GLN A 450 -5.32 -1.63 20.88
N GLU A 451 -4.56 -2.74 20.82
CA GLU A 451 -4.56 -3.74 21.89
C GLU A 451 -4.06 -3.19 23.23
N LEU A 452 -3.03 -2.35 23.19
CA LEU A 452 -2.50 -1.67 24.38
C LEU A 452 -3.45 -0.60 24.90
N SER A 453 -4.05 0.20 24.02
CA SER A 453 -5.05 1.21 24.36
C SER A 453 -6.20 0.60 25.17
N ASP A 454 -6.73 -0.50 24.69
CA ASP A 454 -7.83 -1.20 25.36
C ASP A 454 -7.44 -1.88 26.67
N PHE A 455 -6.25 -2.48 26.71
CA PHE A 455 -5.79 -3.18 27.92
C PHE A 455 -5.47 -2.18 29.04
N LEU A 456 -4.93 -1.03 28.68
CA LEU A 456 -4.55 0.03 29.62
C LEU A 456 -5.69 1.01 29.91
N ASN A 457 -6.75 0.99 29.11
CA ASN A 457 -7.82 2.00 29.09
C ASN A 457 -7.27 3.42 28.90
N LEU A 458 -6.29 3.55 27.97
CA LEU A 458 -5.66 4.81 27.58
C LEU A 458 -6.00 5.13 26.14
N GLU A 459 -6.20 6.42 25.85
CA GLU A 459 -6.39 6.87 24.47
C GLU A 459 -5.09 6.73 23.68
N LEU A 460 -5.16 6.11 22.49
CA LEU A 460 -4.06 6.05 21.54
C LEU A 460 -3.91 7.41 20.84
N GLN A 461 -2.92 8.18 21.25
CA GLN A 461 -2.61 9.46 20.62
C GLN A 461 -1.86 9.24 19.31
N VAL A 462 -2.44 9.69 18.19
CA VAL A 462 -1.79 9.61 16.88
C VAL A 462 -1.09 10.93 16.60
N ILE A 463 0.24 10.92 16.57
CA ILE A 463 1.02 12.11 16.27
C ILE A 463 1.52 12.04 14.84
N TYR A 464 0.91 12.86 13.98
CA TYR A 464 1.46 13.12 12.65
C TYR A 464 2.57 14.18 12.80
N PRO A 465 3.81 13.86 12.41
CA PRO A 465 4.86 14.86 12.48
C PRO A 465 4.53 16.00 11.55
N THR A 466 4.39 17.19 12.10
CA THR A 466 4.43 18.41 11.31
C THR A 466 5.83 18.51 10.70
N PRO A 467 5.97 18.73 9.39
CA PRO A 467 7.27 19.01 8.81
C PRO A 467 7.84 20.24 9.56
N LYS A 468 8.86 20.04 10.36
CA LYS A 468 9.63 21.17 10.88
C LYS A 468 10.27 21.81 9.67
N VAL A 469 9.70 22.90 9.21
CA VAL A 469 10.44 23.86 8.39
C VAL A 469 11.67 24.21 9.24
N PRO A 470 12.90 23.95 8.77
CA PRO A 470 14.07 24.36 9.53
C PRO A 470 13.91 25.85 9.82
N PRO A 471 14.21 26.32 11.04
CA PRO A 471 14.12 27.73 11.34
C PRO A 471 14.96 28.45 10.29
N ALA A 472 14.34 29.42 9.60
CA ALA A 472 15.05 30.29 8.71
C ALA A 472 16.22 30.88 9.54
N PHE A 473 17.43 30.50 9.21
CA PHE A 473 18.62 31.14 9.82
C PHE A 473 18.51 32.61 9.48
N SER A 474 18.14 33.42 10.47
CA SER A 474 18.29 34.85 10.39
C SER A 474 19.79 35.11 10.21
N CYS A 475 20.19 35.46 9.00
CA CYS A 475 21.49 36.08 8.79
C CYS A 475 21.51 37.38 9.60
N GLY A 476 22.04 37.29 10.82
CA GLY A 476 22.39 38.46 11.60
C GLY A 476 23.41 39.25 10.79
N GLY A 477 22.97 40.36 10.24
CA GLY A 477 23.88 41.38 9.72
C GLY A 477 24.73 41.90 10.88
N GLY A 478 26.01 41.77 10.73
CA GLY A 478 27.01 42.45 11.54
C GLY A 478 28.04 43.01 10.58
N CYS A 479 28.16 44.33 10.62
CA CYS A 479 29.08 45.18 9.86
C CYS A 479 30.52 44.69 9.78
#